data_1161bf49a5b6288ac04cfb1b75fe2ff1
#
_entry.id   1161bf49a5b6288ac04cfb1b75fe2ff1
#
_cell.length_a   1.000
_cell.length_b   1.000
_cell.length_c   1.000
_cell.angle_alpha   90.00
_cell.angle_beta   90.00
_cell.angle_gamma   90.00
#
_symmetry.space_group_name_H-M   'P 1'
#
loop_
_entity.id
_entity.type
_entity.pdbx_description
1 polymer ?
#
loop_
_entity_poly.entity_id
_entity_poly.type
_entity_poly.pdbx_seq_one_letter_code
_entity_poly.pdbx_strand_id
1 'polypeptide(L)'
;MSRRTDAPARSPRRAALASWIGSALEYYDFAVYGTAAAIVLNRIFFPEDTAAIGILKSMVVVGVAYVVRPFGAMIVGPLGDRYGRRFVLMLTLFLMGFATFAIGCLPTYSEAGILAPTLLVACRMIQGLSAAGEQASSISISLEHANEHQRAFTTSWTLQGTQFGSLLATAVFIPFAALPDEHLLTWGWRVPFWLSAFVVITAWLIRRTLSEPPAYLQREKLTESPLMLVFKHHKRAVLTIAVCAMVNTVNMVFTTFALSFATKGYGLDRSTMLLVPVASNTLGLIAIPLAAMLADRIGRKPVFITGAVASSLVMFPYLGAIAEGNWVGIFAYGVLMHGALYSMANGVWPAFYAEMFPTRVRVTGLALGTQIGFAISGGVAPAVATSLAGADLHNAVLPAVFTVAMCVLVALGAQTAREGYKKSLAELDA
;
A
#
# COMPACT_ATOMS: atom_id res chain seq x y z
N MET A 1 -49.27 -1.89 9.53
CA MET A 1 -48.15 -1.34 10.34
C MET A 1 -46.86 -1.90 9.80
N SER A 2 -46.24 -1.15 8.88
CA SER A 2 -44.93 -1.51 8.29
C SER A 2 -43.85 -1.20 9.33
N ARG A 3 -43.17 -2.22 9.84
CA ARG A 3 -41.92 -2.03 10.59
C ARG A 3 -40.90 -1.36 9.65
N ARG A 4 -40.74 -0.05 9.78
CA ARG A 4 -39.51 0.62 9.29
C ARG A 4 -38.36 -0.03 10.03
N THR A 5 -37.64 -0.93 9.36
CA THR A 5 -36.33 -1.35 9.80
C THR A 5 -35.45 -0.12 9.69
N ASP A 6 -35.16 0.51 10.82
CA ASP A 6 -34.22 1.62 10.88
C ASP A 6 -32.90 1.15 10.27
N ALA A 7 -32.59 1.63 9.08
CA ALA A 7 -31.31 1.39 8.45
C ALA A 7 -30.23 1.93 9.40
N PRO A 8 -29.16 1.15 9.67
CA PRO A 8 -28.12 1.62 10.58
C PRO A 8 -27.57 2.96 10.11
N ALA A 9 -27.45 3.90 11.05
CA ALA A 9 -27.01 5.25 10.75
C ALA A 9 -25.61 5.25 10.13
N ARG A 10 -25.41 6.05 9.06
CA ARG A 10 -24.08 6.28 8.49
C ARG A 10 -23.16 6.82 9.56
N SER A 11 -21.96 6.25 9.70
CA SER A 11 -20.95 6.67 10.66
C SER A 11 -19.59 6.95 9.97
N PRO A 12 -19.46 8.02 9.16
CA PRO A 12 -18.27 8.28 8.34
C PRO A 12 -16.99 8.38 9.17
N ARG A 13 -17.05 9.07 10.32
CA ARG A 13 -15.89 9.25 11.19
C ARG A 13 -15.38 7.94 11.77
N ARG A 14 -16.29 7.05 12.21
CA ARG A 14 -15.89 5.74 12.75
C ARG A 14 -15.32 4.81 11.66
N ALA A 15 -15.93 4.82 10.48
CA ALA A 15 -15.45 4.07 9.33
C ALA A 15 -14.06 4.57 8.88
N ALA A 16 -13.88 5.88 8.75
CA ALA A 16 -12.59 6.49 8.41
C ALA A 16 -11.50 6.16 9.44
N LEU A 17 -11.80 6.28 10.74
CA LEU A 17 -10.84 5.96 11.81
C LEU A 17 -10.46 4.49 11.80
N ALA A 18 -11.42 3.59 11.63
CA ALA A 18 -11.14 2.16 11.60
C ALA A 18 -10.32 1.75 10.36
N SER A 19 -10.59 2.37 9.21
CA SER A 19 -9.80 2.19 7.99
C SER A 19 -8.38 2.76 8.16
N TRP A 20 -8.25 3.94 8.76
CA TRP A 20 -6.98 4.58 9.07
C TRP A 20 -6.10 3.69 9.95
N ILE A 21 -6.65 3.19 11.07
CA ILE A 21 -5.94 2.31 11.99
C ILE A 21 -5.51 1.01 11.29
N GLY A 22 -6.40 0.39 10.52
CA GLY A 22 -6.06 -0.85 9.82
C GLY A 22 -4.94 -0.68 8.82
N SER A 23 -5.01 0.37 8.01
CA SER A 23 -3.95 0.66 7.05
C SER A 23 -2.65 1.11 7.70
N ALA A 24 -2.72 1.81 8.85
CA ALA A 24 -1.53 2.13 9.63
C ALA A 24 -0.83 0.87 10.14
N LEU A 25 -1.61 -0.13 10.56
CA LEU A 25 -1.10 -1.43 10.99
C LEU A 25 -0.46 -2.23 9.87
N GLU A 26 -1.18 -2.35 8.75
CA GLU A 26 -0.68 -3.06 7.58
C GLU A 26 0.69 -2.50 7.16
N TYR A 27 0.80 -1.17 7.06
CA TYR A 27 2.04 -0.53 6.63
C TYR A 27 3.12 -0.50 7.71
N TYR A 28 2.74 -0.48 8.99
CA TYR A 28 3.68 -0.73 10.08
C TYR A 28 4.36 -2.09 9.91
N ASP A 29 3.58 -3.16 9.73
CA ASP A 29 4.08 -4.51 9.57
C ASP A 29 4.99 -4.67 8.34
N PHE A 30 4.61 -4.07 7.21
CA PHE A 30 5.45 -4.07 6.01
C PHE A 30 6.73 -3.28 6.20
N ALA A 31 6.68 -2.11 6.84
CA ALA A 31 7.83 -1.25 7.03
C ALA A 31 8.80 -1.81 8.08
N VAL A 32 8.30 -2.41 9.18
CA VAL A 32 9.14 -3.12 10.15
C VAL A 32 9.90 -4.25 9.48
N TYR A 33 9.23 -5.06 8.66
CA TYR A 33 9.90 -6.12 7.91
C TYR A 33 10.92 -5.57 6.93
N GLY A 34 10.58 -4.55 6.15
CA GLY A 34 11.49 -3.94 5.19
C GLY A 34 12.75 -3.39 5.86
N THR A 35 12.61 -2.73 7.00
CA THR A 35 13.72 -2.22 7.81
C THR A 35 14.58 -3.37 8.36
N ALA A 36 13.94 -4.39 8.93
CA ALA A 36 14.66 -5.56 9.43
C ALA A 36 15.40 -6.31 8.31
N ALA A 37 14.78 -6.48 7.13
CA ALA A 37 15.39 -7.13 5.96
C ALA A 37 16.66 -6.38 5.48
N ALA A 38 16.64 -5.05 5.56
CA ALA A 38 17.79 -4.24 5.17
C ALA A 38 18.94 -4.28 6.18
N ILE A 39 18.64 -4.44 7.49
CA ILE A 39 19.62 -4.27 8.58
C ILE A 39 20.13 -5.63 9.09
N VAL A 40 19.22 -6.61 9.32
CA VAL A 40 19.54 -7.74 10.18
C VAL A 40 19.10 -9.12 9.65
N LEU A 41 18.01 -9.24 8.89
CA LEU A 41 17.47 -10.56 8.53
C LEU A 41 18.40 -11.38 7.61
N ASN A 42 19.20 -10.72 6.78
CA ASN A 42 20.21 -11.40 5.97
C ASN A 42 21.24 -12.14 6.85
N ARG A 43 21.65 -11.56 7.97
CA ARG A 43 22.63 -12.13 8.90
C ARG A 43 22.04 -13.27 9.74
N ILE A 44 20.74 -13.24 10.00
CA ILE A 44 20.04 -14.21 10.86
C ILE A 44 19.54 -15.42 10.08
N PHE A 45 18.96 -15.17 8.88
CA PHE A 45 18.30 -16.22 8.10
C PHE A 45 19.12 -16.74 6.93
N PHE A 46 20.19 -16.02 6.54
CA PHE A 46 21.08 -16.38 5.42
C PHE A 46 22.56 -16.19 5.74
N PRO A 47 23.07 -16.71 6.88
CA PRO A 47 24.44 -16.43 7.35
C PRO A 47 25.52 -17.08 6.49
N GLU A 48 25.21 -18.13 5.73
CA GLU A 48 26.15 -18.85 4.87
C GLU A 48 26.37 -18.16 3.52
N ASP A 49 25.56 -17.17 3.19
CA ASP A 49 25.65 -16.42 1.94
C ASP A 49 26.66 -15.26 2.07
N THR A 50 27.22 -14.86 0.93
CA THR A 50 27.90 -13.56 0.90
C THR A 50 26.89 -12.44 1.23
N ALA A 51 27.38 -11.33 1.79
CA ALA A 51 26.50 -10.21 2.18
C ALA A 51 25.57 -9.76 1.03
N ALA A 52 26.05 -9.75 -0.21
CA ALA A 52 25.26 -9.38 -1.38
C ALA A 52 24.14 -10.39 -1.67
N ILE A 53 24.45 -11.69 -1.62
CA ILE A 53 23.48 -12.77 -1.87
C ILE A 53 22.45 -12.82 -0.73
N GLY A 54 22.85 -12.68 0.52
CA GLY A 54 21.96 -12.65 1.68
C GLY A 54 20.97 -11.47 1.63
N ILE A 55 21.43 -10.28 1.24
CA ILE A 55 20.55 -9.11 1.00
C ILE A 55 19.59 -9.39 -0.16
N LEU A 56 20.07 -9.95 -1.27
CA LEU A 56 19.22 -10.29 -2.41
C LEU A 56 18.11 -11.28 -2.00
N LYS A 57 18.44 -12.36 -1.27
CA LYS A 57 17.46 -13.30 -0.76
C LYS A 57 16.45 -12.64 0.16
N SER A 58 16.89 -11.76 1.08
CA SER A 58 16.00 -11.00 1.95
C SER A 58 15.04 -10.10 1.16
N MET A 59 15.50 -9.49 0.05
CA MET A 59 14.66 -8.68 -0.83
C MET A 59 13.68 -9.54 -1.66
N VAL A 60 14.10 -10.72 -2.11
CA VAL A 60 13.19 -11.69 -2.75
C VAL A 60 12.05 -12.07 -1.82
N VAL A 61 12.33 -12.30 -0.54
CA VAL A 61 11.29 -12.59 0.46
C VAL A 61 10.34 -11.39 0.66
N VAL A 62 10.81 -10.15 0.53
CA VAL A 62 9.91 -8.97 0.44
C VAL A 62 8.99 -9.11 -0.78
N GLY A 63 9.54 -9.46 -1.93
CA GLY A 63 8.81 -9.63 -3.19
C GLY A 63 7.73 -10.71 -3.13
N VAL A 64 7.96 -11.81 -2.42
CA VAL A 64 6.98 -12.91 -2.26
C VAL A 64 5.63 -12.38 -1.78
N ALA A 65 5.61 -11.47 -0.81
CA ALA A 65 4.37 -10.89 -0.31
C ALA A 65 3.59 -10.14 -1.41
N TYR A 66 4.26 -9.45 -2.34
CA TYR A 66 3.61 -8.75 -3.45
C TYR A 66 3.10 -9.71 -4.53
N VAL A 67 3.84 -10.76 -4.85
CA VAL A 67 3.45 -11.78 -5.85
C VAL A 67 2.20 -12.55 -5.39
N VAL A 68 2.08 -12.79 -4.09
CA VAL A 68 0.93 -13.54 -3.52
C VAL A 68 -0.35 -12.68 -3.45
N ARG A 69 -0.24 -11.35 -3.44
CA ARG A 69 -1.41 -10.44 -3.31
C ARG A 69 -2.52 -10.65 -4.35
N PRO A 70 -2.26 -10.80 -5.67
CA PRO A 70 -3.33 -11.09 -6.64
C PRO A 70 -4.10 -12.37 -6.31
N PHE A 71 -3.42 -13.42 -5.87
CA PHE A 71 -4.08 -14.67 -5.43
C PHE A 71 -4.89 -14.45 -4.15
N GLY A 72 -4.36 -13.66 -3.21
CA GLY A 72 -5.11 -13.21 -2.03
C GLY A 72 -6.38 -12.46 -2.40
N ALA A 73 -6.32 -11.58 -3.41
CA ALA A 73 -7.49 -10.84 -3.89
C ALA A 73 -8.59 -11.76 -4.45
N MET A 74 -8.22 -12.85 -5.13
CA MET A 74 -9.16 -13.84 -5.65
C MET A 74 -9.89 -14.62 -4.53
N ILE A 75 -9.27 -14.75 -3.37
CA ILE A 75 -9.83 -15.45 -2.20
C ILE A 75 -10.59 -14.49 -1.30
N VAL A 76 -9.90 -13.43 -0.87
CA VAL A 76 -10.39 -12.51 0.17
C VAL A 76 -11.44 -11.53 -0.37
N GLY A 77 -11.32 -11.13 -1.64
CA GLY A 77 -12.31 -10.26 -2.29
C GLY A 77 -13.73 -10.82 -2.26
N PRO A 78 -13.96 -12.05 -2.79
CA PRO A 78 -15.27 -12.69 -2.73
C PRO A 78 -15.78 -12.91 -1.31
N LEU A 79 -14.91 -13.16 -0.33
CA LEU A 79 -15.30 -13.27 1.08
C LEU A 79 -15.90 -11.94 1.59
N GLY A 80 -15.31 -10.80 1.21
CA GLY A 80 -15.81 -9.46 1.58
C GLY A 80 -17.16 -9.14 0.96
N ASP A 81 -17.37 -9.53 -0.29
CA ASP A 81 -18.63 -9.31 -0.98
C ASP A 81 -19.71 -10.31 -0.53
N ARG A 82 -19.36 -11.51 -0.09
CA ARG A 82 -20.32 -12.55 0.34
C ARG A 82 -20.66 -12.48 1.82
N TYR A 83 -19.65 -12.36 2.68
CA TYR A 83 -19.80 -12.47 4.14
C TYR A 83 -19.76 -11.13 4.87
N GLY A 84 -19.39 -10.06 4.19
CA GLY A 84 -19.35 -8.70 4.75
C GLY A 84 -17.96 -8.10 4.84
N ARG A 85 -17.92 -6.76 4.78
CA ARG A 85 -16.68 -5.99 4.83
C ARG A 85 -16.01 -6.13 6.20
N ARG A 86 -16.82 -6.07 7.27
CA ARG A 86 -16.34 -6.22 8.64
C ARG A 86 -15.69 -7.58 8.88
N PHE A 87 -16.28 -8.65 8.37
CA PHE A 87 -15.72 -10.00 8.50
C PHE A 87 -14.31 -10.07 7.92
N VAL A 88 -14.13 -9.58 6.69
CA VAL A 88 -12.82 -9.59 6.03
C VAL A 88 -11.82 -8.71 6.77
N LEU A 89 -12.21 -7.51 7.21
CA LEU A 89 -11.33 -6.63 7.97
C LEU A 89 -10.83 -7.26 9.27
N MET A 90 -11.68 -8.07 9.93
CA MET A 90 -11.27 -8.79 11.15
C MET A 90 -10.35 -9.95 10.83
N LEU A 91 -10.67 -10.72 9.78
CA LEU A 91 -9.87 -11.86 9.33
C LEU A 91 -8.46 -11.42 8.87
N THR A 92 -8.39 -10.40 8.02
CA THR A 92 -7.12 -9.91 7.50
C THR A 92 -6.25 -9.29 8.59
N LEU A 93 -6.85 -8.53 9.51
CA LEU A 93 -6.15 -8.01 10.68
C LEU A 93 -5.52 -9.13 11.52
N PHE A 94 -6.29 -10.17 11.81
CA PHE A 94 -5.79 -11.30 12.59
C PHE A 94 -4.64 -12.04 11.86
N LEU A 95 -4.83 -12.33 10.58
CA LEU A 95 -3.81 -13.02 9.77
C LEU A 95 -2.51 -12.21 9.66
N MET A 96 -2.62 -10.89 9.42
CA MET A 96 -1.49 -9.99 9.32
C MET A 96 -0.72 -9.94 10.64
N GLY A 97 -1.40 -9.62 11.72
CA GLY A 97 -0.77 -9.47 13.01
C GLY A 97 -0.21 -10.77 13.56
N PHE A 98 -0.89 -11.89 13.35
CA PHE A 98 -0.36 -13.21 13.69
C PHE A 98 0.93 -13.51 12.94
N ALA A 99 0.94 -13.28 11.62
CA ALA A 99 2.13 -13.53 10.80
C ALA A 99 3.30 -12.62 11.20
N THR A 100 3.03 -11.33 11.48
CA THR A 100 4.06 -10.38 11.92
C THR A 100 4.64 -10.76 13.29
N PHE A 101 3.78 -11.06 14.24
CA PHE A 101 4.20 -11.53 15.56
C PHE A 101 5.01 -12.84 15.47
N ALA A 102 4.54 -13.79 14.64
CA ALA A 102 5.22 -15.06 14.41
C ALA A 102 6.62 -14.87 13.84
N ILE A 103 6.85 -13.89 12.94
CA ILE A 103 8.19 -13.57 12.44
C ILE A 103 9.15 -13.27 13.60
N GLY A 104 8.72 -12.46 14.58
CA GLY A 104 9.52 -12.18 15.78
C GLY A 104 9.81 -13.40 16.69
N CYS A 105 9.03 -14.47 16.54
CA CYS A 105 9.19 -15.73 17.29
C CYS A 105 9.95 -16.80 16.51
N LEU A 106 10.32 -16.56 15.24
CA LEU A 106 11.00 -17.57 14.43
C LEU A 106 12.39 -17.92 15.01
N PRO A 107 12.80 -19.21 14.90
CA PRO A 107 14.16 -19.59 15.17
C PRO A 107 15.11 -18.98 14.14
N THR A 108 16.37 -18.82 14.52
CA THR A 108 17.46 -18.40 13.63
C THR A 108 17.92 -19.56 12.75
N TYR A 109 18.69 -19.26 11.71
CA TYR A 109 19.28 -20.32 10.87
C TYR A 109 20.21 -21.23 11.67
N SER A 110 20.94 -20.69 12.64
CA SER A 110 21.83 -21.47 13.53
C SER A 110 21.06 -22.45 14.42
N GLU A 111 19.79 -22.20 14.73
CA GLU A 111 18.94 -23.05 15.57
C GLU A 111 18.18 -24.11 14.77
N ALA A 112 17.65 -23.76 13.59
CA ALA A 112 16.73 -24.59 12.82
C ALA A 112 17.12 -24.81 11.34
N GLY A 113 18.30 -24.34 10.92
CA GLY A 113 18.77 -24.49 9.55
C GLY A 113 17.79 -23.93 8.52
N ILE A 114 17.58 -24.67 7.43
CA ILE A 114 16.70 -24.27 6.31
C ILE A 114 15.23 -24.06 6.72
N LEU A 115 14.78 -24.60 7.85
CA LEU A 115 13.43 -24.41 8.34
C LEU A 115 13.15 -22.94 8.69
N ALA A 116 14.15 -22.23 9.22
CA ALA A 116 14.01 -20.82 9.60
C ALA A 116 13.61 -19.91 8.42
N PRO A 117 14.36 -19.85 7.30
CA PRO A 117 13.95 -19.06 6.14
C PRO A 117 12.67 -19.58 5.48
N THR A 118 12.39 -20.90 5.53
CA THR A 118 11.13 -21.45 5.00
C THR A 118 9.92 -20.93 5.77
N LEU A 119 9.97 -20.91 7.10
CA LEU A 119 8.92 -20.34 7.95
C LEU A 119 8.78 -18.84 7.74
N LEU A 120 9.90 -18.13 7.54
CA LEU A 120 9.87 -16.70 7.20
C LEU A 120 9.10 -16.45 5.89
N VAL A 121 9.37 -17.21 4.84
CA VAL A 121 8.63 -17.13 3.57
C VAL A 121 7.14 -17.45 3.78
N ALA A 122 6.82 -18.48 4.55
CA ALA A 122 5.42 -18.82 4.86
C ALA A 122 4.68 -17.66 5.56
N CYS A 123 5.29 -17.03 6.55
CA CYS A 123 4.74 -15.84 7.21
C CYS A 123 4.53 -14.68 6.21
N ARG A 124 5.47 -14.46 5.30
CA ARG A 124 5.37 -13.43 4.25
C ARG A 124 4.25 -13.72 3.26
N MET A 125 4.01 -14.98 2.92
CA MET A 125 2.86 -15.38 2.10
C MET A 125 1.53 -15.08 2.80
N ILE A 126 1.41 -15.39 4.10
CA ILE A 126 0.22 -15.07 4.90
C ILE A 126 -0.01 -13.56 4.95
N GLN A 127 1.04 -12.75 5.17
CA GLN A 127 0.95 -11.29 5.14
C GLN A 127 0.48 -10.79 3.77
N GLY A 128 1.02 -11.33 2.68
CA GLY A 128 0.62 -10.96 1.31
C GLY A 128 -0.84 -11.29 1.01
N LEU A 129 -1.31 -12.48 1.39
CA LEU A 129 -2.72 -12.88 1.26
C LEU A 129 -3.65 -11.94 2.05
N SER A 130 -3.26 -11.59 3.26
CA SER A 130 -4.01 -10.71 4.15
C SER A 130 -4.13 -9.29 3.57
N ALA A 131 -3.03 -8.69 3.16
CA ALA A 131 -2.98 -7.33 2.62
C ALA A 131 -3.86 -7.13 1.38
N ALA A 132 -4.07 -8.17 0.59
CA ALA A 132 -4.88 -8.11 -0.63
C ALA A 132 -6.35 -7.76 -0.37
N GLY A 133 -6.91 -8.15 0.79
CA GLY A 133 -8.31 -7.89 1.15
C GLY A 133 -8.49 -6.71 2.09
N GLU A 134 -7.48 -6.40 2.89
CA GLU A 134 -7.52 -5.34 3.91
C GLU A 134 -7.85 -3.99 3.29
N GLN A 135 -7.04 -3.54 2.35
CA GLN A 135 -7.16 -2.23 1.74
C GLN A 135 -8.47 -2.07 0.94
N ALA A 136 -8.85 -3.10 0.17
CA ALA A 136 -10.11 -3.07 -0.59
C ALA A 136 -11.34 -3.04 0.33
N SER A 137 -11.33 -3.79 1.42
CA SER A 137 -12.42 -3.81 2.40
C SER A 137 -12.48 -2.50 3.20
N SER A 138 -11.34 -1.96 3.62
CA SER A 138 -11.22 -0.67 4.32
C SER A 138 -11.75 0.48 3.47
N ILE A 139 -11.38 0.54 2.20
CA ILE A 139 -11.85 1.55 1.25
C ILE A 139 -13.35 1.39 1.02
N SER A 140 -13.84 0.15 0.80
CA SER A 140 -15.26 -0.09 0.55
C SER A 140 -16.12 0.31 1.74
N ILE A 141 -15.74 -0.06 2.97
CA ILE A 141 -16.50 0.34 4.17
C ILE A 141 -16.49 1.85 4.38
N SER A 142 -15.36 2.52 4.15
CA SER A 142 -15.24 3.97 4.24
C SER A 142 -16.11 4.68 3.21
N LEU A 143 -16.09 4.21 1.96
CA LEU A 143 -16.90 4.77 0.87
C LEU A 143 -18.40 4.62 1.13
N GLU A 144 -18.82 3.43 1.57
CA GLU A 144 -20.22 3.07 1.79
C GLU A 144 -20.84 3.77 3.02
N HIS A 145 -20.02 4.23 3.96
CA HIS A 145 -20.44 5.07 5.09
C HIS A 145 -20.27 6.58 4.82
N ALA A 146 -19.55 6.97 3.77
CA ALA A 146 -19.27 8.36 3.47
C ALA A 146 -20.53 9.15 3.10
N ASN A 147 -20.48 10.46 3.39
CA ASN A 147 -21.44 11.41 2.81
C ASN A 147 -21.21 11.52 1.30
N GLU A 148 -22.27 11.73 0.52
CA GLU A 148 -22.21 11.73 -0.96
C GLU A 148 -21.21 12.74 -1.54
N HIS A 149 -21.01 13.87 -0.87
CA HIS A 149 -20.10 14.94 -1.31
C HIS A 149 -18.69 14.86 -0.69
N GLN A 150 -18.40 13.85 0.15
CA GLN A 150 -17.13 13.70 0.88
C GLN A 150 -16.55 12.28 0.78
N ARG A 151 -16.83 11.59 -0.31
CA ARG A 151 -16.40 10.18 -0.46
C ARG A 151 -14.90 10.06 -0.61
N ALA A 152 -14.26 10.93 -1.42
CA ALA A 152 -12.81 10.91 -1.55
C ALA A 152 -12.14 11.31 -0.23
N PHE A 153 -12.61 12.35 0.44
CA PHE A 153 -12.09 12.74 1.76
C PHE A 153 -12.20 11.60 2.79
N THR A 154 -13.36 10.92 2.85
CA THR A 154 -13.56 9.84 3.83
C THR A 154 -12.67 8.64 3.53
N THR A 155 -12.50 8.25 2.27
CA THR A 155 -11.65 7.12 1.88
C THR A 155 -10.15 7.43 1.93
N SER A 156 -9.75 8.70 1.81
CA SER A 156 -8.34 9.11 1.87
C SER A 156 -7.68 8.83 3.21
N TRP A 157 -8.45 8.73 4.29
CA TRP A 157 -7.94 8.36 5.61
C TRP A 157 -7.28 6.99 5.61
N THR A 158 -7.72 6.06 4.75
CA THR A 158 -7.04 4.79 4.54
C THR A 158 -5.58 5.01 4.13
N LEU A 159 -5.32 5.89 3.18
CA LEU A 159 -3.97 6.18 2.66
C LEU A 159 -3.15 7.06 3.60
N GLN A 160 -3.79 7.97 4.33
CA GLN A 160 -3.11 8.71 5.38
C GLN A 160 -2.62 7.77 6.49
N GLY A 161 -3.41 6.74 6.81
CA GLY A 161 -3.01 5.67 7.73
C GLY A 161 -1.75 4.94 7.26
N THR A 162 -1.60 4.65 5.96
CA THR A 162 -0.40 3.99 5.43
C THR A 162 0.87 4.81 5.67
N GLN A 163 0.80 6.13 5.51
CA GLN A 163 1.93 7.03 5.78
C GLN A 163 2.29 7.04 7.26
N PHE A 164 1.29 7.13 8.12
CA PHE A 164 1.49 7.10 9.57
C PHE A 164 2.10 5.77 10.03
N GLY A 165 1.62 4.64 9.52
CA GLY A 165 2.15 3.31 9.83
C GLY A 165 3.62 3.17 9.47
N SER A 166 4.02 3.66 8.30
CA SER A 166 5.42 3.67 7.86
C SER A 166 6.31 4.53 8.76
N LEU A 167 5.84 5.72 9.16
CA LEU A 167 6.54 6.59 10.09
C LEU A 167 6.69 5.95 11.48
N LEU A 168 5.61 5.34 11.98
CA LEU A 168 5.59 4.65 13.27
C LEU A 168 6.59 3.48 13.29
N ALA A 169 6.63 2.67 12.23
CA ALA A 169 7.57 1.57 12.09
C ALA A 169 9.01 2.04 12.16
N THR A 170 9.33 3.12 11.44
CA THR A 170 10.66 3.72 11.46
C THR A 170 11.01 4.23 12.86
N ALA A 171 10.11 4.96 13.50
CA ALA A 171 10.32 5.49 14.85
C ALA A 171 10.53 4.37 15.89
N VAL A 172 9.74 3.30 15.81
CA VAL A 172 9.88 2.13 16.68
C VAL A 172 11.20 1.40 16.45
N PHE A 173 11.67 1.30 15.20
CA PHE A 173 12.87 0.52 14.89
C PHE A 173 14.18 1.24 15.25
N ILE A 174 14.22 2.58 15.25
CA ILE A 174 15.41 3.40 15.53
C ILE A 174 16.15 2.99 16.81
N PRO A 175 15.50 2.90 18.01
CA PRO A 175 16.21 2.56 19.22
C PRO A 175 16.81 1.16 19.20
N PHE A 176 16.20 0.21 18.51
CA PHE A 176 16.72 -1.14 18.38
C PHE A 176 17.84 -1.23 17.35
N ALA A 177 17.77 -0.48 16.26
CA ALA A 177 18.85 -0.40 15.30
C ALA A 177 20.13 0.25 15.85
N ALA A 178 20.03 1.03 16.92
CA ALA A 178 21.15 1.65 17.60
C ALA A 178 21.82 0.72 18.66
N LEU A 179 21.26 -0.48 18.91
CA LEU A 179 21.85 -1.44 19.82
C LEU A 179 23.17 -2.01 19.27
N PRO A 180 24.12 -2.41 20.14
CA PRO A 180 25.26 -3.21 19.73
C PRO A 180 24.81 -4.48 18.98
N ASP A 181 25.61 -4.90 18.00
CA ASP A 181 25.30 -6.06 17.14
C ASP A 181 24.91 -7.31 17.93
N GLU A 182 25.57 -7.58 19.07
CA GLU A 182 25.28 -8.71 19.95
C GLU A 182 23.81 -8.69 20.43
N HIS A 183 23.32 -7.56 20.88
CA HIS A 183 21.95 -7.42 21.36
C HIS A 183 20.95 -7.31 20.22
N LEU A 184 21.33 -6.62 19.13
CA LEU A 184 20.48 -6.50 17.95
C LEU A 184 20.19 -7.87 17.33
N LEU A 185 21.21 -8.71 17.14
CA LEU A 185 21.10 -10.02 16.47
C LEU A 185 20.42 -11.08 17.34
N THR A 186 20.46 -10.95 18.66
CA THR A 186 19.84 -11.93 19.58
C THR A 186 18.35 -11.64 19.80
N TRP A 187 18.01 -10.49 20.35
CA TRP A 187 16.63 -10.15 20.73
C TRP A 187 16.11 -8.83 20.17
N GLY A 188 17.00 -7.86 19.90
CA GLY A 188 16.60 -6.49 19.56
C GLY A 188 15.74 -6.43 18.30
N TRP A 189 16.06 -7.21 17.29
CA TRP A 189 15.30 -7.25 16.05
C TRP A 189 13.88 -7.83 16.20
N ARG A 190 13.64 -8.64 17.23
CA ARG A 190 12.36 -9.32 17.48
C ARG A 190 11.31 -8.36 18.07
N VAL A 191 11.75 -7.38 18.87
CA VAL A 191 10.84 -6.51 19.63
C VAL A 191 9.91 -5.68 18.75
N PRO A 192 10.35 -5.05 17.64
CA PRO A 192 9.44 -4.36 16.73
C PRO A 192 8.34 -5.27 16.15
N PHE A 193 8.64 -6.56 15.92
CA PHE A 193 7.64 -7.54 15.47
C PHE A 193 6.66 -7.91 16.61
N TRP A 194 7.13 -8.07 17.83
CA TRP A 194 6.26 -8.37 18.98
C TRP A 194 5.33 -7.22 19.33
N LEU A 195 5.78 -5.98 19.12
CA LEU A 195 4.95 -4.80 19.34
C LEU A 195 3.72 -4.76 18.41
N SER A 196 3.74 -5.45 17.28
CA SER A 196 2.57 -5.59 16.41
C SER A 196 1.36 -6.19 17.13
N ALA A 197 1.57 -7.04 18.13
CA ALA A 197 0.49 -7.64 18.91
C ALA A 197 -0.37 -6.57 19.62
N PHE A 198 0.26 -5.54 20.21
CA PHE A 198 -0.49 -4.43 20.82
C PHE A 198 -1.33 -3.67 19.82
N VAL A 199 -0.77 -3.48 18.66
CA VAL A 199 -1.39 -2.73 17.58
C VAL A 199 -2.60 -3.53 17.04
N VAL A 200 -2.46 -4.85 16.87
CA VAL A 200 -3.55 -5.77 16.48
C VAL A 200 -4.68 -5.77 17.51
N ILE A 201 -4.36 -5.88 18.81
CA ILE A 201 -5.36 -5.85 19.88
C ILE A 201 -6.13 -4.54 19.86
N THR A 202 -5.44 -3.40 19.74
CA THR A 202 -6.07 -2.08 19.68
C THR A 202 -7.01 -1.96 18.47
N ALA A 203 -6.57 -2.38 17.29
CA ALA A 203 -7.40 -2.35 16.10
C ALA A 203 -8.58 -3.31 16.18
N TRP A 204 -8.40 -4.49 16.77
CA TRP A 204 -9.49 -5.42 16.99
C TRP A 204 -10.57 -4.81 17.90
N LEU A 205 -10.16 -4.16 19.01
CA LEU A 205 -11.09 -3.47 19.91
C LEU A 205 -11.91 -2.40 19.19
N ILE A 206 -11.29 -1.61 18.30
CA ILE A 206 -11.96 -0.56 17.53
C ILE A 206 -12.85 -1.16 16.46
N ARG A 207 -12.36 -2.12 15.67
CA ARG A 207 -13.12 -2.72 14.56
C ARG A 207 -14.32 -3.56 15.01
N ARG A 208 -14.26 -4.17 16.19
CA ARG A 208 -15.42 -4.92 16.71
C ARG A 208 -16.66 -4.05 16.92
N THR A 209 -16.49 -2.72 17.02
CA THR A 209 -17.61 -1.77 17.16
C THR A 209 -18.19 -1.29 15.82
N LEU A 210 -17.56 -1.65 14.68
CA LEU A 210 -18.06 -1.30 13.35
C LEU A 210 -19.32 -2.09 13.02
N SER A 211 -20.29 -1.41 12.42
CA SER A 211 -21.46 -2.03 11.78
C SER A 211 -21.18 -2.24 10.28
N GLU A 212 -21.87 -3.22 9.69
CA GLU A 212 -21.89 -3.33 8.23
C GLU A 212 -22.53 -2.09 7.59
N PRO A 213 -22.05 -1.64 6.43
CA PRO A 213 -22.59 -0.47 5.75
C PRO A 213 -24.07 -0.66 5.36
N PRO A 214 -24.90 0.40 5.41
CA PRO A 214 -26.30 0.33 4.96
C PRO A 214 -26.44 -0.15 3.51
N ALA A 215 -25.57 0.30 2.62
CA ALA A 215 -25.57 -0.12 1.22
C ALA A 215 -25.31 -1.63 1.06
N TYR A 216 -24.48 -2.23 1.91
CA TYR A 216 -24.24 -3.68 1.92
C TYR A 216 -25.46 -4.46 2.39
N LEU A 217 -26.17 -3.97 3.42
CA LEU A 217 -27.34 -4.65 3.98
C LEU A 217 -28.54 -4.61 3.04
N GLN A 218 -28.64 -3.56 2.21
CA GLN A 218 -29.74 -3.35 1.25
C GLN A 218 -29.50 -4.01 -0.12
N ARG A 219 -28.30 -4.56 -0.35
CA ARG A 219 -27.96 -5.18 -1.64
C ARG A 219 -28.75 -6.48 -1.89
N GLU A 220 -28.97 -6.78 -3.14
CA GLU A 220 -29.46 -8.10 -3.55
C GLU A 220 -28.46 -9.19 -3.18
N LYS A 221 -28.97 -10.34 -2.70
CA LYS A 221 -28.13 -11.50 -2.44
C LYS A 221 -27.55 -12.06 -3.73
N LEU A 222 -26.24 -12.29 -3.74
CA LEU A 222 -25.56 -12.88 -4.89
C LEU A 222 -25.97 -14.35 -5.05
N THR A 223 -26.44 -14.69 -6.22
CA THR A 223 -26.69 -16.07 -6.66
C THR A 223 -25.44 -16.70 -7.26
N GLU A 224 -24.60 -15.89 -7.92
CA GLU A 224 -23.34 -16.29 -8.54
C GLU A 224 -22.12 -15.85 -7.70
N SER A 225 -20.94 -16.43 -7.98
CA SER A 225 -19.69 -16.04 -7.34
C SER A 225 -19.34 -14.59 -7.71
N PRO A 226 -18.97 -13.70 -6.73
CA PRO A 226 -18.54 -12.35 -7.01
C PRO A 226 -17.38 -12.28 -8.02
N LEU A 227 -16.45 -13.24 -7.94
CA LEU A 227 -15.33 -13.35 -8.86
C LEU A 227 -15.79 -13.58 -10.30
N MET A 228 -16.74 -14.50 -10.50
CA MET A 228 -17.29 -14.78 -11.83
C MET A 228 -18.04 -13.57 -12.38
N LEU A 229 -18.83 -12.88 -11.57
CA LEU A 229 -19.54 -11.67 -11.95
C LEU A 229 -18.57 -10.55 -12.38
N VAL A 230 -17.47 -10.38 -11.66
CA VAL A 230 -16.43 -9.40 -12.01
C VAL A 230 -15.80 -9.72 -13.36
N PHE A 231 -15.39 -10.96 -13.59
CA PHE A 231 -14.80 -11.37 -14.87
C PHE A 231 -15.79 -11.34 -16.04
N LYS A 232 -17.08 -11.62 -15.81
CA LYS A 232 -18.12 -11.62 -16.84
C LYS A 232 -18.54 -10.20 -17.23
N HIS A 233 -18.77 -9.32 -16.26
CA HIS A 233 -19.41 -8.02 -16.48
C HIS A 233 -18.53 -6.79 -16.23
N HIS A 234 -17.45 -6.93 -15.42
CA HIS A 234 -16.64 -5.79 -14.97
C HIS A 234 -15.16 -5.89 -15.36
N LYS A 235 -14.78 -6.78 -16.29
CA LYS A 235 -13.38 -6.98 -16.72
C LYS A 235 -12.69 -5.68 -17.18
N ARG A 236 -13.45 -4.80 -17.86
CA ARG A 236 -12.93 -3.51 -18.30
C ARG A 236 -12.57 -2.61 -17.13
N ALA A 237 -13.40 -2.55 -16.08
CA ALA A 237 -13.12 -1.78 -14.87
C ALA A 237 -11.89 -2.33 -14.14
N VAL A 238 -11.76 -3.66 -14.00
CA VAL A 238 -10.57 -4.31 -13.41
C VAL A 238 -9.31 -3.94 -14.18
N LEU A 239 -9.33 -4.03 -15.51
CA LEU A 239 -8.19 -3.68 -16.36
C LEU A 239 -7.83 -2.20 -16.26
N THR A 240 -8.84 -1.33 -16.27
CA THR A 240 -8.64 0.13 -16.08
C THR A 240 -7.98 0.42 -14.73
N ILE A 241 -8.46 -0.20 -13.66
CA ILE A 241 -7.85 -0.03 -12.34
C ILE A 241 -6.44 -0.61 -12.28
N ALA A 242 -6.21 -1.77 -12.89
CA ALA A 242 -4.86 -2.35 -12.95
C ALA A 242 -3.86 -1.40 -13.60
N VAL A 243 -4.25 -0.76 -14.71
CA VAL A 243 -3.44 0.28 -15.38
C VAL A 243 -3.29 1.51 -14.49
N CYS A 244 -4.37 2.03 -13.90
CA CYS A 244 -4.32 3.19 -13.04
C CYS A 244 -3.47 2.95 -11.78
N ALA A 245 -3.53 1.75 -11.20
CA ALA A 245 -2.75 1.37 -10.01
C ALA A 245 -1.23 1.30 -10.27
N MET A 246 -0.82 1.26 -11.55
CA MET A 246 0.59 1.39 -11.93
C MET A 246 1.17 2.78 -11.61
N VAL A 247 0.36 3.76 -11.19
CA VAL A 247 0.85 5.04 -10.61
C VAL A 247 1.80 4.80 -9.43
N ASN A 248 1.67 3.68 -8.73
CA ASN A 248 2.60 3.26 -7.67
C ASN A 248 4.05 3.07 -8.16
N THR A 249 4.32 3.06 -9.46
CA THR A 249 5.68 3.10 -10.04
C THR A 249 6.46 4.30 -9.51
N VAL A 250 5.84 5.48 -9.38
CA VAL A 250 6.48 6.67 -8.81
C VAL A 250 7.00 6.39 -7.40
N ASN A 251 6.14 5.81 -6.55
CA ASN A 251 6.52 5.46 -5.18
C ASN A 251 7.64 4.41 -5.14
N MET A 252 7.59 3.38 -5.97
CA MET A 252 8.60 2.33 -6.00
C MET A 252 9.95 2.79 -6.53
N VAL A 253 9.95 3.63 -7.55
CA VAL A 253 11.19 4.24 -8.06
C VAL A 253 11.76 5.20 -7.02
N PHE A 254 10.92 6.00 -6.36
CA PHE A 254 11.33 6.93 -5.31
C PHE A 254 11.90 6.23 -4.07
N THR A 255 11.22 5.21 -3.53
CA THR A 255 11.60 4.60 -2.24
C THR A 255 12.66 3.52 -2.40
N THR A 256 12.61 2.73 -3.47
CA THR A 256 13.44 1.53 -3.64
C THR A 256 14.60 1.76 -4.59
N PHE A 257 14.32 2.20 -5.83
CA PHE A 257 15.35 2.41 -6.84
C PHE A 257 16.27 3.58 -6.46
N ALA A 258 15.72 4.74 -6.11
CA ALA A 258 16.52 5.96 -5.86
C ALA A 258 17.49 5.78 -4.68
N LEU A 259 17.13 4.98 -3.65
CA LEU A 259 18.06 4.66 -2.57
C LEU A 259 19.28 3.88 -3.08
N SER A 260 19.08 2.86 -3.90
CA SER A 260 20.17 2.08 -4.48
C SER A 260 20.97 2.92 -5.48
N PHE A 261 20.32 3.74 -6.28
CA PHE A 261 20.92 4.66 -7.23
C PHE A 261 21.83 5.66 -6.51
N ALA A 262 21.36 6.28 -5.43
CA ALA A 262 22.12 7.24 -4.64
C ALA A 262 23.31 6.60 -3.93
N THR A 263 23.08 5.46 -3.23
CA THR A 263 24.11 4.86 -2.37
C THR A 263 25.15 4.07 -3.14
N LYS A 264 24.73 3.25 -4.12
CA LYS A 264 25.64 2.41 -4.91
C LYS A 264 26.21 3.11 -6.13
N GLY A 265 25.38 3.94 -6.81
CA GLY A 265 25.82 4.66 -7.99
C GLY A 265 26.70 5.87 -7.65
N TYR A 266 26.32 6.65 -6.66
CA TYR A 266 26.97 7.93 -6.36
C TYR A 266 27.59 8.00 -4.96
N GLY A 267 27.57 6.92 -4.17
CA GLY A 267 28.22 6.86 -2.85
C GLY A 267 27.62 7.81 -1.80
N LEU A 268 26.37 8.26 -1.98
CA LEU A 268 25.71 9.16 -1.05
C LEU A 268 25.37 8.45 0.27
N ASP A 269 25.33 9.22 1.36
CA ASP A 269 25.05 8.69 2.69
C ASP A 269 23.64 8.08 2.76
N ARG A 270 23.60 6.80 3.12
CA ARG A 270 22.37 6.01 3.21
C ARG A 270 21.41 6.55 4.26
N SER A 271 21.94 6.97 5.41
CA SER A 271 21.12 7.44 6.53
C SER A 271 20.39 8.71 6.17
N THR A 272 21.08 9.65 5.52
CA THR A 272 20.50 10.90 5.02
C THR A 272 19.47 10.64 3.92
N MET A 273 19.74 9.71 2.98
CA MET A 273 18.78 9.34 1.95
C MET A 273 17.48 8.77 2.52
N LEU A 274 17.54 8.01 3.60
CA LEU A 274 16.34 7.48 4.27
C LEU A 274 15.47 8.56 4.93
N LEU A 275 16.00 9.73 5.22
CA LEU A 275 15.22 10.86 5.74
C LEU A 275 14.34 11.51 4.65
N VAL A 276 14.66 11.37 3.37
CA VAL A 276 13.87 11.95 2.28
C VAL A 276 12.45 11.37 2.22
N PRO A 277 12.24 10.03 2.21
CA PRO A 277 10.91 9.43 2.35
C PRO A 277 10.20 9.82 3.65
N VAL A 278 10.92 9.94 4.78
CA VAL A 278 10.34 10.38 6.06
C VAL A 278 9.76 11.78 5.95
N ALA A 279 10.52 12.73 5.40
CA ALA A 279 10.06 14.11 5.18
C ALA A 279 8.86 14.13 4.20
N SER A 280 8.92 13.36 3.11
CA SER A 280 7.86 13.25 2.13
C SER A 280 6.57 12.68 2.72
N ASN A 281 6.66 11.59 3.49
CA ASN A 281 5.52 10.97 4.14
C ASN A 281 4.88 11.89 5.20
N THR A 282 5.70 12.67 5.91
CA THR A 282 5.20 13.67 6.86
C THR A 282 4.35 14.74 6.16
N LEU A 283 4.79 15.26 5.01
CA LEU A 283 3.97 16.14 4.19
C LEU A 283 2.72 15.42 3.66
N GLY A 284 2.85 14.16 3.26
CA GLY A 284 1.76 13.32 2.78
C GLY A 284 0.60 13.17 3.77
N LEU A 285 0.86 13.20 5.08
CA LEU A 285 -0.20 13.18 6.10
C LEU A 285 -1.21 14.34 5.94
N ILE A 286 -0.75 15.47 5.42
CA ILE A 286 -1.59 16.66 5.18
C ILE A 286 -2.05 16.71 3.71
N ALA A 287 -1.16 16.42 2.77
CA ALA A 287 -1.43 16.56 1.35
C ALA A 287 -2.50 15.56 0.84
N ILE A 288 -2.52 14.32 1.36
CA ILE A 288 -3.49 13.29 0.98
C ILE A 288 -4.93 13.73 1.24
N PRO A 289 -5.34 14.11 2.47
CA PRO A 289 -6.71 14.55 2.71
C PRO A 289 -7.06 15.85 1.97
N LEU A 290 -6.13 16.80 1.79
CA LEU A 290 -6.36 18.02 1.02
C LEU A 290 -6.63 17.73 -0.46
N ALA A 291 -5.87 16.82 -1.06
CA ALA A 291 -6.07 16.37 -2.44
C ALA A 291 -7.43 15.66 -2.61
N ALA A 292 -7.83 14.87 -1.63
CA ALA A 292 -9.13 14.21 -1.64
C ALA A 292 -10.28 15.22 -1.51
N MET A 293 -10.15 16.26 -0.66
CA MET A 293 -11.12 17.36 -0.59
C MET A 293 -11.23 18.13 -1.93
N LEU A 294 -10.10 18.33 -2.60
CA LEU A 294 -10.08 18.94 -3.94
C LEU A 294 -10.83 18.04 -4.94
N ALA A 295 -10.59 16.72 -4.90
CA ALA A 295 -11.27 15.77 -5.76
C ALA A 295 -12.78 15.65 -5.48
N ASP A 296 -13.22 15.90 -4.26
CA ASP A 296 -14.64 16.00 -3.93
C ASP A 296 -15.30 17.28 -4.49
N ARG A 297 -14.51 18.29 -4.92
CA ARG A 297 -15.03 19.54 -5.52
C ARG A 297 -14.96 19.55 -7.05
N ILE A 298 -13.86 19.09 -7.64
CA ILE A 298 -13.58 19.23 -9.08
C ILE A 298 -13.62 17.90 -9.85
N GLY A 299 -13.78 16.77 -9.15
CA GLY A 299 -13.79 15.42 -9.74
C GLY A 299 -12.54 14.62 -9.47
N ARG A 300 -12.65 13.28 -9.63
CA ARG A 300 -11.56 12.32 -9.32
C ARG A 300 -10.47 12.36 -10.37
N LYS A 301 -10.86 12.31 -11.65
CA LYS A 301 -9.94 12.23 -12.78
C LYS A 301 -8.93 13.38 -12.85
N PRO A 302 -9.34 14.66 -12.82
CA PRO A 302 -8.38 15.75 -12.98
C PRO A 302 -7.32 15.75 -11.88
N VAL A 303 -7.70 15.51 -10.62
CA VAL A 303 -6.75 15.48 -9.50
C VAL A 303 -5.81 14.28 -9.60
N PHE A 304 -6.35 13.09 -9.91
CA PHE A 304 -5.56 11.87 -10.06
C PHE A 304 -4.54 11.97 -11.20
N ILE A 305 -4.99 12.42 -12.39
CA ILE A 305 -4.12 12.53 -13.58
C ILE A 305 -3.04 13.59 -13.36
N THR A 306 -3.41 14.76 -12.81
CA THR A 306 -2.44 15.82 -12.50
C THR A 306 -1.38 15.31 -11.52
N GLY A 307 -1.81 14.63 -10.44
CA GLY A 307 -0.89 14.05 -9.48
C GLY A 307 0.08 13.03 -10.09
N ALA A 308 -0.44 12.12 -10.91
CA ALA A 308 0.36 11.10 -11.58
C ALA A 308 1.40 11.70 -12.56
N VAL A 309 0.95 12.60 -13.43
CA VAL A 309 1.82 13.20 -14.47
C VAL A 309 2.83 14.17 -13.82
N ALA A 310 2.36 15.07 -12.95
CA ALA A 310 3.25 16.06 -12.34
C ALA A 310 4.33 15.41 -11.47
N SER A 311 3.97 14.40 -10.67
CA SER A 311 4.97 13.68 -9.87
C SER A 311 5.99 12.96 -10.73
N SER A 312 5.59 12.34 -11.84
CA SER A 312 6.53 11.66 -12.74
C SER A 312 7.50 12.62 -13.44
N LEU A 313 7.06 13.83 -13.78
CA LEU A 313 7.93 14.84 -14.40
C LEU A 313 9.02 15.33 -13.43
N VAL A 314 8.72 15.45 -12.13
CA VAL A 314 9.69 15.84 -11.11
C VAL A 314 10.73 14.74 -10.85
N MET A 315 10.52 13.51 -11.35
CA MET A 315 11.53 12.45 -11.28
C MET A 315 12.84 12.83 -11.99
N PHE A 316 12.79 13.62 -13.07
CA PHE A 316 13.99 14.09 -13.77
C PHE A 316 14.90 14.94 -12.88
N PRO A 317 14.45 16.09 -12.33
CA PRO A 317 15.29 16.88 -11.46
C PRO A 317 15.63 16.16 -10.15
N TYR A 318 14.80 15.26 -9.66
CA TYR A 318 15.09 14.47 -8.47
C TYR A 318 16.29 13.52 -8.67
N LEU A 319 16.29 12.71 -9.73
CA LEU A 319 17.40 11.82 -10.05
C LEU A 319 18.65 12.61 -10.50
N GLY A 320 18.47 13.77 -11.16
CA GLY A 320 19.54 14.69 -11.48
C GLY A 320 20.24 15.23 -10.22
N ALA A 321 19.46 15.66 -9.23
CA ALA A 321 20.01 16.14 -7.96
C ALA A 321 20.78 15.04 -7.20
N ILE A 322 20.36 13.78 -7.31
CA ILE A 322 21.10 12.63 -6.76
C ILE A 322 22.44 12.49 -7.51
N ALA A 323 22.42 12.55 -8.84
CA ALA A 323 23.63 12.43 -9.66
C ALA A 323 24.66 13.55 -9.38
N GLU A 324 24.20 14.73 -9.02
CA GLU A 324 25.03 15.88 -8.64
C GLU A 324 25.44 15.86 -7.15
N GLY A 325 24.89 14.97 -6.34
CA GLY A 325 25.11 14.96 -4.88
C GLY A 325 24.52 16.19 -4.17
N ASN A 326 23.52 16.83 -4.79
CA ASN A 326 22.90 18.06 -4.28
C ASN A 326 21.80 17.73 -3.26
N TRP A 327 22.13 17.70 -1.99
CA TRP A 327 21.18 17.38 -0.91
C TRP A 327 19.97 18.31 -0.84
N VAL A 328 20.15 19.60 -1.09
CA VAL A 328 19.02 20.55 -1.11
C VAL A 328 18.04 20.19 -2.22
N GLY A 329 18.53 19.88 -3.41
CA GLY A 329 17.73 19.43 -4.54
C GLY A 329 17.05 18.08 -4.25
N ILE A 330 17.77 17.11 -3.67
CA ILE A 330 17.24 15.78 -3.32
C ILE A 330 16.03 15.93 -2.37
N PHE A 331 16.16 16.68 -1.29
CA PHE A 331 15.06 16.92 -0.36
C PHE A 331 13.93 17.72 -1.00
N ALA A 332 14.24 18.83 -1.67
CA ALA A 332 13.22 19.71 -2.26
C ALA A 332 12.40 18.97 -3.32
N TYR A 333 13.05 18.32 -4.29
CA TYR A 333 12.35 17.57 -5.34
C TYR A 333 11.71 16.31 -4.83
N GLY A 334 12.33 15.58 -3.90
CA GLY A 334 11.75 14.38 -3.30
C GLY A 334 10.47 14.68 -2.52
N VAL A 335 10.48 15.69 -1.67
CA VAL A 335 9.31 16.13 -0.89
C VAL A 335 8.22 16.72 -1.80
N LEU A 336 8.57 17.52 -2.80
CA LEU A 336 7.62 18.02 -3.79
C LEU A 336 6.99 16.89 -4.57
N MET A 337 7.80 15.99 -5.12
CA MET A 337 7.36 14.90 -5.97
C MET A 337 6.46 13.91 -5.25
N HIS A 338 6.94 13.35 -4.14
CA HIS A 338 6.24 12.29 -3.43
C HIS A 338 5.29 12.84 -2.35
N GLY A 339 5.75 13.80 -1.54
CA GLY A 339 4.97 14.37 -0.45
C GLY A 339 3.77 15.20 -0.92
N ALA A 340 3.92 15.99 -1.97
CA ALA A 340 2.84 16.84 -2.48
C ALA A 340 2.14 16.24 -3.72
N LEU A 341 2.86 16.08 -4.83
CA LEU A 341 2.27 15.76 -6.13
C LEU A 341 1.76 14.32 -6.20
N TYR A 342 2.56 13.34 -5.80
CA TYR A 342 2.09 11.94 -5.76
C TYR A 342 0.93 11.75 -4.77
N SER A 343 0.92 12.51 -3.67
CA SER A 343 -0.19 12.51 -2.70
C SER A 343 -1.52 12.93 -3.32
N MET A 344 -1.53 13.71 -4.42
CA MET A 344 -2.76 14.03 -5.16
C MET A 344 -3.37 12.76 -5.77
N ALA A 345 -2.58 11.94 -6.46
CA ALA A 345 -3.06 10.67 -6.99
C ALA A 345 -3.39 9.68 -5.86
N ASN A 346 -2.52 9.62 -4.84
CA ASN A 346 -2.63 8.70 -3.71
C ASN A 346 -3.87 8.97 -2.84
N GLY A 347 -4.24 10.23 -2.60
CA GLY A 347 -5.43 10.60 -1.83
C GLY A 347 -6.76 10.32 -2.55
N VAL A 348 -6.74 10.23 -3.87
CA VAL A 348 -7.95 10.15 -4.70
C VAL A 348 -8.28 8.74 -5.17
N TRP A 349 -7.26 7.91 -5.46
CA TRP A 349 -7.51 6.59 -6.06
C TRP A 349 -8.45 5.69 -5.24
N PRO A 350 -8.53 5.75 -3.88
CA PRO A 350 -9.44 4.89 -3.15
C PRO A 350 -10.90 5.07 -3.55
N ALA A 351 -11.38 6.32 -3.59
CA ALA A 351 -12.74 6.62 -4.07
C ALA A 351 -12.87 6.36 -5.57
N PHE A 352 -11.92 6.84 -6.37
CA PHE A 352 -11.95 6.75 -7.81
C PHE A 352 -12.11 5.31 -8.31
N TYR A 353 -11.35 4.37 -7.74
CA TYR A 353 -11.44 2.96 -8.16
C TYR A 353 -12.67 2.26 -7.59
N ALA A 354 -13.02 2.54 -6.33
CA ALA A 354 -14.16 1.89 -5.69
C ALA A 354 -15.51 2.31 -6.33
N GLU A 355 -15.61 3.55 -6.83
CA GLU A 355 -16.77 4.06 -7.56
C GLU A 355 -16.98 3.41 -8.95
N MET A 356 -16.01 2.64 -9.46
CA MET A 356 -16.16 1.89 -10.72
C MET A 356 -16.93 0.58 -10.57
N PHE A 357 -17.21 0.14 -9.34
CA PHE A 357 -17.91 -1.11 -9.08
C PHE A 357 -19.20 -0.91 -8.29
N PRO A 358 -20.27 -1.65 -8.63
CA PRO A 358 -21.44 -1.72 -7.78
C PRO A 358 -21.12 -2.40 -6.44
N THR A 359 -21.88 -2.05 -5.42
CA THR A 359 -21.68 -2.50 -4.03
C THR A 359 -21.53 -4.02 -3.90
N ARG A 360 -22.26 -4.79 -4.71
CA ARG A 360 -22.29 -6.27 -4.66
C ARG A 360 -20.96 -6.95 -5.01
N VAL A 361 -20.08 -6.29 -5.81
CA VAL A 361 -18.80 -6.86 -6.27
C VAL A 361 -17.61 -5.90 -6.04
N ARG A 362 -17.82 -4.84 -5.27
CA ARG A 362 -16.85 -3.74 -5.07
C ARG A 362 -15.54 -4.24 -4.46
N VAL A 363 -15.61 -5.04 -3.41
CA VAL A 363 -14.37 -5.54 -2.76
C VAL A 363 -13.57 -6.43 -3.70
N THR A 364 -14.25 -7.38 -4.38
CA THR A 364 -13.59 -8.27 -5.34
C THR A 364 -12.96 -7.51 -6.50
N GLY A 365 -13.73 -6.60 -7.13
CA GLY A 365 -13.25 -5.84 -8.28
C GLY A 365 -12.11 -4.90 -7.93
N LEU A 366 -12.24 -4.17 -6.82
CA LEU A 366 -11.21 -3.26 -6.31
C LEU A 366 -9.93 -4.02 -5.95
N ALA A 367 -10.05 -5.12 -5.19
CA ALA A 367 -8.90 -5.94 -4.81
C ALA A 367 -8.17 -6.47 -6.06
N LEU A 368 -8.88 -7.10 -7.00
CA LEU A 368 -8.26 -7.65 -8.22
C LEU A 368 -7.54 -6.57 -9.02
N GLY A 369 -8.22 -5.47 -9.33
CA GLY A 369 -7.64 -4.41 -10.14
C GLY A 369 -6.39 -3.79 -9.50
N THR A 370 -6.47 -3.43 -8.21
CA THR A 370 -5.34 -2.81 -7.50
C THR A 370 -4.17 -3.76 -7.31
N GLN A 371 -4.42 -5.02 -6.94
CA GLN A 371 -3.32 -5.95 -6.68
C GLN A 371 -2.60 -6.40 -7.95
N ILE A 372 -3.29 -6.50 -9.10
CA ILE A 372 -2.64 -6.72 -10.39
C ILE A 372 -1.72 -5.54 -10.73
N GLY A 373 -2.21 -4.31 -10.62
CA GLY A 373 -1.40 -3.11 -10.89
C GLY A 373 -0.22 -2.95 -9.92
N PHE A 374 -0.42 -3.24 -8.63
CA PHE A 374 0.64 -3.19 -7.62
C PHE A 374 1.68 -4.32 -7.79
N ALA A 375 1.28 -5.51 -8.26
CA ALA A 375 2.23 -6.57 -8.57
C ALA A 375 3.17 -6.15 -9.72
N ILE A 376 2.65 -5.47 -10.73
CA ILE A 376 3.46 -4.95 -11.85
C ILE A 376 4.34 -3.80 -11.37
N SER A 377 3.75 -2.77 -10.76
CA SER A 377 4.49 -1.57 -10.35
C SER A 377 5.41 -1.80 -9.15
N GLY A 378 5.01 -2.64 -8.20
CA GLY A 378 5.81 -2.97 -7.01
C GLY A 378 6.88 -4.03 -7.27
N GLY A 379 6.53 -5.06 -8.05
CA GLY A 379 7.43 -6.18 -8.31
C GLY A 379 8.43 -5.95 -9.45
N VAL A 380 8.03 -5.24 -10.50
CA VAL A 380 8.81 -5.13 -11.73
C VAL A 380 9.46 -3.76 -11.92
N ALA A 381 8.79 -2.67 -11.52
CA ALA A 381 9.28 -1.33 -11.84
C ALA A 381 10.67 -0.99 -11.24
N PRO A 382 11.02 -1.35 -10.00
CA PRO A 382 12.37 -1.09 -9.49
C PRO A 382 13.46 -1.82 -10.27
N ALA A 383 13.20 -3.06 -10.69
CA ALA A 383 14.14 -3.85 -11.48
C ALA A 383 14.36 -3.26 -12.87
N VAL A 384 13.27 -2.83 -13.54
CA VAL A 384 13.34 -2.15 -14.83
C VAL A 384 14.11 -0.83 -14.70
N ALA A 385 13.80 0.00 -13.70
CA ALA A 385 14.51 1.25 -13.45
C ALA A 385 16.01 1.02 -13.22
N THR A 386 16.37 -0.02 -12.45
CA THR A 386 17.76 -0.41 -12.20
C THR A 386 18.46 -0.84 -13.50
N SER A 387 17.82 -1.66 -14.32
CA SER A 387 18.36 -2.09 -15.62
C SER A 387 18.58 -0.92 -16.57
N LEU A 388 17.66 0.06 -16.58
CA LEU A 388 17.76 1.26 -17.39
C LEU A 388 18.83 2.24 -16.91
N ALA A 389 19.14 2.22 -15.62
CA ALA A 389 20.23 3.03 -15.05
C ALA A 389 21.62 2.51 -15.46
N GLY A 390 21.70 1.29 -16.03
CA GLY A 390 22.94 0.66 -16.45
C GLY A 390 23.66 -0.08 -15.33
N ALA A 391 24.70 -0.83 -15.67
CA ALA A 391 25.48 -1.63 -14.72
C ALA A 391 26.12 -0.77 -13.60
N ASP A 392 26.52 0.45 -13.94
CA ASP A 392 27.16 1.38 -13.02
C ASP A 392 26.16 2.27 -12.27
N LEU A 393 24.87 2.15 -12.55
CA LEU A 393 23.82 2.99 -11.98
C LEU A 393 24.05 4.50 -12.18
N HIS A 394 24.55 4.92 -13.36
CA HIS A 394 24.85 6.34 -13.62
C HIS A 394 23.85 7.02 -14.57
N ASN A 395 22.94 6.28 -15.19
CA ASN A 395 21.94 6.87 -16.07
C ASN A 395 20.72 7.32 -15.25
N ALA A 396 20.60 8.63 -15.01
CA ALA A 396 19.43 9.21 -14.34
C ALA A 396 18.23 9.41 -15.28
N VAL A 397 18.47 9.54 -16.61
CA VAL A 397 17.45 9.94 -17.58
C VAL A 397 16.49 8.80 -17.92
N LEU A 398 17.01 7.61 -18.24
CA LEU A 398 16.16 6.49 -18.67
C LEU A 398 15.18 6.00 -17.59
N PRO A 399 15.55 5.89 -16.30
CA PRO A 399 14.58 5.58 -15.24
C PRO A 399 13.49 6.67 -15.09
N ALA A 400 13.85 7.96 -15.28
CA ALA A 400 12.88 9.04 -15.25
C ALA A 400 11.93 8.96 -16.46
N VAL A 401 12.43 8.73 -17.67
CA VAL A 401 11.62 8.52 -18.89
C VAL A 401 10.68 7.34 -18.71
N PHE A 402 11.16 6.22 -18.17
CA PHE A 402 10.32 5.06 -17.84
C PHE A 402 9.18 5.43 -16.89
N THR A 403 9.48 6.16 -15.81
CA THR A 403 8.46 6.57 -14.84
C THR A 403 7.40 7.48 -15.48
N VAL A 404 7.80 8.41 -16.35
CA VAL A 404 6.88 9.27 -17.11
C VAL A 404 6.04 8.44 -18.08
N ALA A 405 6.64 7.54 -18.84
CA ALA A 405 5.92 6.67 -19.77
C ALA A 405 4.83 5.84 -19.06
N MET A 406 5.15 5.30 -17.89
CA MET A 406 4.19 4.57 -17.04
C MET A 406 3.06 5.50 -16.57
N CYS A 407 3.34 6.73 -16.15
CA CYS A 407 2.32 7.68 -15.72
C CYS A 407 1.49 8.24 -16.86
N VAL A 408 2.02 8.35 -18.08
CA VAL A 408 1.26 8.64 -19.28
C VAL A 408 0.26 7.51 -19.57
N LEU A 409 0.68 6.26 -19.50
CA LEU A 409 -0.21 5.10 -19.63
C LEU A 409 -1.32 5.12 -18.55
N VAL A 410 -0.96 5.45 -17.31
CA VAL A 410 -1.91 5.65 -16.19
C VAL A 410 -2.92 6.75 -16.52
N ALA A 411 -2.47 7.89 -17.02
CA ALA A 411 -3.33 9.02 -17.38
C ALA A 411 -4.31 8.65 -18.51
N LEU A 412 -3.84 7.95 -19.54
CA LEU A 412 -4.70 7.43 -20.62
C LEU A 412 -5.72 6.43 -20.09
N GLY A 413 -5.30 5.51 -19.21
CA GLY A 413 -6.20 4.57 -18.53
C GLY A 413 -7.27 5.30 -17.71
N ALA A 414 -6.87 6.30 -16.93
CA ALA A 414 -7.78 7.09 -16.10
C ALA A 414 -8.80 7.89 -16.93
N GLN A 415 -8.43 8.37 -18.13
CA GLN A 415 -9.37 9.04 -19.03
C GLN A 415 -10.49 8.11 -19.50
N THR A 416 -10.22 6.83 -19.70
CA THR A 416 -11.24 5.84 -20.12
C THR A 416 -12.14 5.38 -18.98
N ALA A 417 -11.78 5.67 -17.73
CA ALA A 417 -12.57 5.31 -16.56
C ALA A 417 -13.90 6.06 -16.51
N ARG A 418 -14.87 5.52 -15.78
CA ARG A 418 -16.09 6.26 -15.46
C ARG A 418 -15.82 7.26 -14.35
N GLU A 419 -16.35 8.49 -14.47
CA GLU A 419 -16.33 9.49 -13.39
C GLU A 419 -17.55 9.30 -12.50
N GLY A 420 -17.32 8.98 -11.22
CA GLY A 420 -18.38 8.76 -10.22
C GLY A 420 -18.73 9.99 -9.37
N TYR A 421 -18.00 11.06 -9.53
CA TYR A 421 -17.96 12.25 -8.66
C TYR A 421 -19.33 12.82 -8.25
N LYS A 422 -20.29 12.94 -9.16
CA LYS A 422 -21.61 13.52 -8.86
C LYS A 422 -22.72 12.49 -8.69
N LYS A 423 -22.43 11.22 -8.87
CA LYS A 423 -23.42 10.15 -8.79
C LYS A 423 -23.60 9.67 -7.37
N SER A 424 -24.83 9.37 -6.97
CA SER A 424 -25.10 8.68 -5.71
C SER A 424 -24.63 7.22 -5.77
N LEU A 425 -24.45 6.55 -4.62
CA LEU A 425 -24.09 5.13 -4.59
C LEU A 425 -25.16 4.27 -5.28
N ALA A 426 -26.45 4.63 -5.17
CA ALA A 426 -27.56 3.94 -5.83
C ALA A 426 -27.46 4.05 -7.34
N GLU A 427 -27.04 5.18 -7.90
CA GLU A 427 -26.82 5.38 -9.33
C GLU A 427 -25.55 4.65 -9.85
N LEU A 428 -24.59 4.39 -8.97
CA LEU A 428 -23.41 3.58 -9.32
C LEU A 428 -23.71 2.08 -9.29
N ASP A 429 -24.74 1.67 -8.55
CA ASP A 429 -25.20 0.28 -8.43
C ASP A 429 -26.17 -0.11 -9.56
N ALA A 430 -26.79 0.89 -10.24
CA ALA A 430 -27.65 0.72 -11.41
C ALA A 430 -26.82 0.55 -12.70
#